data_f9ffd7dac5f727f744898e3e93c13ac1
#
_entry.id   f9ffd7dac5f727f744898e3e93c13ac1
#
_cell.length_a   1.000
_cell.length_b   1.000
_cell.length_c   1.000
_cell.angle_alpha   90.00
_cell.angle_beta   90.00
_cell.angle_gamma   90.00
#
_symmetry.space_group_name_H-M   'P 1'
#
loop_
_entity.id
_entity.type
_entity.pdbx_description
1 polymer ?
#
loop_
_entity_poly.entity_id
_entity_poly.type
_entity_poly.pdbx_seq_one_letter_code
_entity_poly.pdbx_strand_id
1 'polypeptide(L)'
;MEGPWGTLTAEYRHHLETERGLAQNTVRAYQADLAGMASSVPVPPARVTLAHLRSWLADQVDSGAEPATLQRRVSCARGFFAWAHREGFIASDPATRLRAPRRPRTLPEVPTETQVSDAIASLASAAAEGDPIALRDVALVELLYASGLRISEACGLGLRGVDFENSTVRVLGKGDKERTVPMGAPARRALDAWLAVRDRVAVPGSPPRLFLGARGGGLDPRVARRVVHAATAAGGASVGPHALRHAMATHLLAGGADLRSVQELLGHASVATTQRYTHVTNERLQAVFQQAHPRA
;
A
#
# COMPACT_ATOMS: atom_id res chain seq x y z
N MET A 1 -5.09 -23.75 -15.79
CA MET A 1 -4.08 -24.77 -15.42
C MET A 1 -4.84 -26.06 -15.15
N GLU A 2 -4.75 -27.01 -16.04
CA GLU A 2 -5.24 -28.37 -15.83
C GLU A 2 -4.04 -29.24 -15.37
N GLY A 3 -4.30 -30.30 -14.58
CA GLY A 3 -3.28 -31.19 -14.08
C GLY A 3 -2.84 -30.96 -12.63
N PRO A 4 -1.78 -31.66 -12.16
CA PRO A 4 -1.36 -31.69 -10.75
C PRO A 4 -1.06 -30.32 -10.13
N TRP A 5 -0.53 -29.37 -10.91
CA TRP A 5 -0.33 -28.00 -10.46
C TRP A 5 -1.65 -27.26 -10.23
N GLY A 6 -2.64 -27.43 -11.14
CA GLY A 6 -3.92 -26.74 -11.05
C GLY A 6 -4.69 -27.10 -9.79
N THR A 7 -4.81 -28.41 -9.49
CA THR A 7 -5.48 -28.90 -8.29
C THR A 7 -4.82 -28.36 -7.02
N LEU A 8 -3.50 -28.57 -6.86
CA LEU A 8 -2.82 -28.11 -5.64
C LEU A 8 -2.82 -26.59 -5.49
N THR A 9 -2.77 -25.86 -6.60
CA THR A 9 -2.82 -24.38 -6.55
C THR A 9 -4.20 -23.89 -6.11
N ALA A 10 -5.27 -24.58 -6.52
CA ALA A 10 -6.63 -24.25 -6.08
C ALA A 10 -6.84 -24.53 -4.57
N GLU A 11 -6.37 -25.69 -4.09
CA GLU A 11 -6.40 -26.04 -2.66
C GLU A 11 -5.58 -25.04 -1.82
N TYR A 12 -4.37 -24.70 -2.27
CA TYR A 12 -3.56 -23.70 -1.58
C TYR A 12 -4.20 -22.33 -1.55
N ARG A 13 -4.89 -21.93 -2.64
CA ARG A 13 -5.68 -20.69 -2.64
C ARG A 13 -6.73 -20.72 -1.54
N HIS A 14 -7.49 -21.80 -1.43
CA HIS A 14 -8.49 -21.97 -0.40
C HIS A 14 -7.88 -21.86 1.00
N HIS A 15 -6.76 -22.55 1.26
CA HIS A 15 -6.01 -22.44 2.51
C HIS A 15 -5.58 -20.98 2.82
N LEU A 16 -5.08 -20.24 1.81
CA LEU A 16 -4.68 -18.84 2.01
C LEU A 16 -5.85 -17.92 2.36
N GLU A 17 -7.01 -18.16 1.75
CA GLU A 17 -8.24 -17.38 1.95
C GLU A 17 -8.90 -17.70 3.29
N THR A 18 -9.11 -18.98 3.61
CA THR A 18 -9.93 -19.42 4.75
C THR A 18 -9.12 -19.58 6.04
N GLU A 19 -7.96 -20.24 6.01
CA GLU A 19 -7.20 -20.55 7.22
C GLU A 19 -6.19 -19.45 7.55
N ARG A 20 -5.53 -18.86 6.52
CA ARG A 20 -4.55 -17.80 6.71
C ARG A 20 -5.15 -16.40 6.70
N GLY A 21 -6.40 -16.23 6.25
CA GLY A 21 -7.08 -14.95 6.18
C GLY A 21 -6.27 -13.88 5.44
N LEU A 22 -5.55 -14.24 4.38
CA LEU A 22 -4.71 -13.31 3.66
C LEU A 22 -5.55 -12.36 2.80
N ALA A 23 -5.09 -11.10 2.69
CA ALA A 23 -5.73 -10.12 1.82
C ALA A 23 -5.78 -10.62 0.36
N GLN A 24 -6.91 -10.41 -0.32
CA GLN A 24 -7.13 -10.86 -1.71
C GLN A 24 -6.02 -10.48 -2.68
N ASN A 25 -5.38 -9.31 -2.49
CA ASN A 25 -4.25 -8.90 -3.33
C ASN A 25 -3.03 -9.80 -3.13
N THR A 26 -2.78 -10.28 -1.90
CA THR A 26 -1.69 -11.23 -1.61
C THR A 26 -2.00 -12.59 -2.23
N VAL A 27 -3.25 -13.06 -2.09
CA VAL A 27 -3.69 -14.32 -2.69
C VAL A 27 -3.54 -14.29 -4.21
N ARG A 28 -4.03 -13.20 -4.86
CA ARG A 28 -3.86 -13.02 -6.32
C ARG A 28 -2.40 -12.99 -6.76
N ALA A 29 -1.53 -12.31 -6.00
CA ALA A 29 -0.11 -12.25 -6.30
C ALA A 29 0.55 -13.64 -6.20
N TYR A 30 0.21 -14.41 -5.15
CA TYR A 30 0.72 -15.77 -4.97
C TYR A 30 0.20 -16.72 -6.05
N GLN A 31 -1.07 -16.61 -6.45
CA GLN A 31 -1.62 -17.39 -7.57
C GLN A 31 -0.87 -17.11 -8.88
N ALA A 32 -0.59 -15.85 -9.17
CA ALA A 32 0.19 -15.46 -10.36
C ALA A 32 1.63 -16.00 -10.30
N ASP A 33 2.27 -15.96 -9.12
CA ASP A 33 3.62 -16.52 -8.93
C ASP A 33 3.66 -18.04 -9.12
N LEU A 34 2.67 -18.76 -8.58
CA LEU A 34 2.54 -20.22 -8.76
C LEU A 34 2.25 -20.59 -10.21
N ALA A 35 1.41 -19.81 -10.90
CA ALA A 35 1.16 -20.00 -12.31
C ALA A 35 2.44 -19.84 -13.15
N GLY A 36 3.22 -18.78 -12.87
CA GLY A 36 4.51 -18.57 -13.51
C GLY A 36 5.52 -19.68 -13.20
N MET A 37 5.56 -20.17 -11.96
CA MET A 37 6.42 -21.30 -11.58
C MET A 37 5.99 -22.59 -12.29
N ALA A 38 4.71 -22.90 -12.32
CA ALA A 38 4.17 -24.09 -12.99
C ALA A 38 4.47 -24.10 -14.50
N SER A 39 4.50 -22.93 -15.14
CA SER A 39 4.86 -22.81 -16.55
C SER A 39 6.36 -22.99 -16.82
N SER A 40 7.21 -22.64 -15.85
CA SER A 40 8.68 -22.71 -15.98
C SER A 40 9.27 -24.02 -15.48
N VAL A 41 8.57 -24.74 -14.60
CA VAL A 41 9.04 -26.00 -14.00
C VAL A 41 8.21 -27.16 -14.57
N PRO A 42 8.72 -27.90 -15.59
CA PRO A 42 7.96 -28.85 -16.38
C PRO A 42 7.79 -30.22 -15.68
N VAL A 43 7.70 -30.22 -14.35
CA VAL A 43 7.48 -31.44 -13.56
C VAL A 43 6.33 -31.20 -12.56
N PRO A 44 5.57 -32.24 -12.18
CA PRO A 44 4.51 -32.10 -11.18
C PRO A 44 5.10 -31.68 -9.82
N PRO A 45 4.29 -31.01 -8.94
CA PRO A 45 4.75 -30.49 -7.65
C PRO A 45 5.51 -31.51 -6.79
N ALA A 46 5.08 -32.77 -6.80
CA ALA A 46 5.72 -33.86 -6.04
C ALA A 46 7.13 -34.23 -6.53
N ARG A 47 7.51 -33.82 -7.74
CA ARG A 47 8.84 -34.06 -8.32
C ARG A 47 9.71 -32.82 -8.40
N VAL A 48 9.22 -31.68 -7.90
CA VAL A 48 10.00 -30.44 -7.86
C VAL A 48 11.17 -30.62 -6.89
N THR A 49 12.34 -30.19 -7.32
CA THR A 49 13.57 -30.21 -6.52
C THR A 49 14.04 -28.78 -6.22
N LEU A 50 14.94 -28.62 -5.26
CA LEU A 50 15.59 -27.34 -5.00
C LEU A 50 16.32 -26.80 -6.24
N ALA A 51 16.89 -27.69 -7.08
CA ALA A 51 17.55 -27.29 -8.32
C ALA A 51 16.57 -26.64 -9.30
N HIS A 52 15.37 -27.23 -9.49
CA HIS A 52 14.32 -26.66 -10.32
C HIS A 52 13.91 -25.25 -9.83
N LEU A 53 13.74 -25.06 -8.51
CA LEU A 53 13.37 -23.77 -7.93
C LEU A 53 14.47 -22.72 -8.06
N ARG A 54 15.74 -23.14 -7.98
CA ARG A 54 16.88 -22.24 -8.19
C ARG A 54 17.01 -21.82 -9.66
N SER A 55 16.84 -22.75 -10.60
CA SER A 55 16.83 -22.44 -12.04
C SER A 55 15.72 -21.46 -12.36
N TRP A 56 14.50 -21.74 -11.90
CA TRP A 56 13.37 -20.80 -12.07
C TRP A 56 13.66 -19.40 -11.52
N LEU A 57 14.31 -19.27 -10.35
CA LEU A 57 14.69 -17.97 -9.82
C LEU A 57 15.82 -17.32 -10.62
N ALA A 58 16.78 -18.07 -11.12
CA ALA A 58 17.85 -17.55 -11.98
C ALA A 58 17.26 -16.95 -13.26
N ASP A 59 16.37 -17.67 -13.94
CA ASP A 59 15.66 -17.16 -15.14
C ASP A 59 14.92 -15.84 -14.87
N GLN A 60 14.38 -15.67 -13.64
CA GLN A 60 13.72 -14.44 -13.25
C GLN A 60 14.72 -13.29 -13.02
N VAL A 61 15.89 -13.58 -12.47
CA VAL A 61 16.98 -12.59 -12.31
C VAL A 61 17.46 -12.14 -13.69
N ASP A 62 17.71 -13.09 -14.59
CA ASP A 62 18.19 -12.84 -15.95
C ASP A 62 17.17 -12.04 -16.79
N SER A 63 15.88 -12.22 -16.53
CA SER A 63 14.80 -11.42 -17.13
C SER A 63 14.62 -10.05 -16.50
N GLY A 64 15.46 -9.65 -15.55
CA GLY A 64 15.43 -8.32 -14.92
C GLY A 64 14.35 -8.15 -13.85
N ALA A 65 13.87 -9.23 -13.22
CA ALA A 65 12.86 -9.13 -12.17
C ALA A 65 13.37 -8.34 -10.96
N GLU A 66 12.56 -7.40 -10.50
CA GLU A 66 12.90 -6.59 -9.33
C GLU A 66 13.15 -7.44 -8.07
N PRO A 67 14.10 -7.05 -7.21
CA PRO A 67 14.44 -7.78 -5.99
C PRO A 67 13.25 -8.03 -5.06
N ALA A 68 12.30 -7.08 -4.97
CA ALA A 68 11.08 -7.24 -4.17
C ALA A 68 10.17 -8.35 -4.72
N THR A 69 10.11 -8.48 -6.06
CA THR A 69 9.38 -9.54 -6.73
C THR A 69 10.02 -10.90 -6.47
N LEU A 70 11.35 -11.00 -6.54
CA LEU A 70 12.08 -12.23 -6.22
C LEU A 70 11.86 -12.68 -4.76
N GLN A 71 11.90 -11.74 -3.81
CA GLN A 71 11.60 -12.03 -2.39
C GLN A 71 10.18 -12.55 -2.21
N ARG A 72 9.19 -11.94 -2.86
CA ARG A 72 7.79 -12.39 -2.82
C ARG A 72 7.64 -13.78 -3.43
N ARG A 73 8.27 -14.05 -4.59
CA ARG A 73 8.26 -15.36 -5.25
C ARG A 73 8.86 -16.46 -4.38
N VAL A 74 9.99 -16.18 -3.73
CA VAL A 74 10.58 -17.12 -2.76
C VAL A 74 9.65 -17.36 -1.57
N SER A 75 9.03 -16.32 -1.04
CA SER A 75 8.06 -16.46 0.06
C SER A 75 6.85 -17.29 -0.35
N CYS A 76 6.34 -17.07 -1.57
CA CYS A 76 5.25 -17.85 -2.16
C CYS A 76 5.63 -19.31 -2.32
N ALA A 77 6.78 -19.63 -2.95
CA ALA A 77 7.25 -21.00 -3.14
C ALA A 77 7.46 -21.73 -1.80
N ARG A 78 8.11 -21.08 -0.84
CA ARG A 78 8.30 -21.66 0.50
C ARG A 78 6.97 -21.92 1.22
N GLY A 79 6.03 -20.98 1.14
CA GLY A 79 4.71 -21.16 1.73
C GLY A 79 3.94 -22.30 1.10
N PHE A 80 3.94 -22.38 -0.22
CA PHE A 80 3.26 -23.43 -0.98
C PHE A 80 3.82 -24.83 -0.70
N PHE A 81 5.14 -25.02 -0.82
CA PHE A 81 5.74 -26.35 -0.62
C PHE A 81 5.72 -26.78 0.86
N ALA A 82 5.88 -25.87 1.80
CA ALA A 82 5.71 -26.17 3.21
C ALA A 82 4.28 -26.63 3.55
N TRP A 83 3.27 -25.94 2.97
CA TRP A 83 1.87 -26.35 3.09
C TRP A 83 1.63 -27.70 2.44
N ALA A 84 2.05 -27.89 1.19
CA ALA A 84 1.85 -29.14 0.46
C ALA A 84 2.49 -30.35 1.16
N HIS A 85 3.65 -30.15 1.79
CA HIS A 85 4.30 -31.19 2.59
C HIS A 85 3.52 -31.48 3.87
N ARG A 86 3.06 -30.47 4.59
CA ARG A 86 2.26 -30.63 5.81
C ARG A 86 0.94 -31.37 5.57
N GLU A 87 0.27 -31.06 4.45
CA GLU A 87 -0.99 -31.72 4.05
C GLU A 87 -0.77 -33.11 3.37
N GLY A 88 0.50 -33.55 3.23
CA GLY A 88 0.80 -34.87 2.67
C GLY A 88 0.73 -34.98 1.14
N PHE A 89 0.57 -33.87 0.41
CA PHE A 89 0.57 -33.88 -1.06
C PHE A 89 1.94 -34.16 -1.66
N ILE A 90 3.01 -33.89 -0.92
CA ILE A 90 4.40 -34.16 -1.33
C ILE A 90 5.18 -34.78 -0.17
N ALA A 91 6.13 -35.66 -0.49
CA ALA A 91 6.91 -36.39 0.52
C ALA A 91 7.96 -35.52 1.24
N SER A 92 8.44 -34.44 0.61
CA SER A 92 9.44 -33.54 1.19
C SER A 92 9.30 -32.12 0.64
N ASP A 93 9.67 -31.11 1.43
CA ASP A 93 9.63 -29.71 1.02
C ASP A 93 10.94 -29.31 0.30
N PRO A 94 10.91 -29.09 -1.04
CA PRO A 94 12.08 -28.71 -1.82
C PRO A 94 12.49 -27.25 -1.60
N ALA A 95 11.61 -26.43 -1.02
CA ALA A 95 11.83 -24.99 -0.89
C ALA A 95 12.45 -24.58 0.45
N THR A 96 12.69 -25.50 1.38
CA THR A 96 13.25 -25.23 2.72
C THR A 96 14.54 -24.39 2.65
N ARG A 97 15.43 -24.69 1.69
CA ARG A 97 16.72 -24.02 1.47
C ARG A 97 16.68 -22.97 0.37
N LEU A 98 15.51 -22.65 -0.19
CA LEU A 98 15.37 -21.65 -1.22
C LEU A 98 15.57 -20.26 -0.61
N ARG A 99 16.43 -19.45 -1.22
CA ARG A 99 16.73 -18.08 -0.76
C ARG A 99 16.68 -17.14 -1.95
N ALA A 100 16.12 -15.96 -1.75
CA ALA A 100 16.23 -14.89 -2.73
C ALA A 100 17.64 -14.28 -2.70
N PRO A 101 18.11 -13.73 -3.83
CA PRO A 101 19.32 -12.94 -3.86
C PRO A 101 19.27 -11.84 -2.79
N ARG A 102 20.42 -11.60 -2.14
CA ARG A 102 20.51 -10.52 -1.13
C ARG A 102 20.33 -9.18 -1.83
N ARG A 103 19.41 -8.40 -1.32
CA ARG A 103 19.31 -6.98 -1.69
C ARG A 103 20.50 -6.24 -1.09
N PRO A 104 21.21 -5.39 -1.84
CA PRO A 104 21.97 -4.31 -1.20
C PRO A 104 21.00 -3.54 -0.30
N ARG A 105 21.33 -3.36 0.96
CA ARG A 105 20.57 -2.49 1.88
C ARG A 105 20.86 -1.04 1.51
N THR A 106 20.26 -0.54 0.47
CA THR A 106 20.13 0.91 0.30
C THR A 106 19.06 1.36 1.30
N LEU A 107 19.44 2.31 2.17
CA LEU A 107 18.46 3.00 2.99
C LEU A 107 17.42 3.62 2.05
N PRO A 108 16.12 3.46 2.33
CA PRO A 108 15.10 4.12 1.54
C PRO A 108 15.39 5.63 1.54
N GLU A 109 15.37 6.22 0.37
CA GLU A 109 15.43 7.67 0.26
C GLU A 109 14.18 8.27 0.89
N VAL A 110 14.38 9.08 1.91
CA VAL A 110 13.28 9.78 2.60
C VAL A 110 13.29 11.21 2.06
N PRO A 111 12.27 11.63 1.30
CA PRO A 111 12.20 12.99 0.81
C PRO A 111 12.15 13.97 1.98
N THR A 112 12.84 15.08 1.85
CA THR A 112 12.85 16.18 2.83
C THR A 112 11.50 16.91 2.84
N GLU A 113 11.23 17.68 3.88
CA GLU A 113 10.03 18.53 3.96
C GLU A 113 9.95 19.51 2.78
N THR A 114 11.08 20.10 2.39
CA THR A 114 11.16 20.99 1.23
C THR A 114 10.78 20.26 -0.06
N GLN A 115 11.36 19.09 -0.31
CA GLN A 115 11.05 18.30 -1.50
C GLN A 115 9.56 17.90 -1.57
N VAL A 116 8.94 17.57 -0.44
CA VAL A 116 7.49 17.28 -0.40
C VAL A 116 6.69 18.55 -0.65
N SER A 117 7.08 19.68 -0.06
CA SER A 117 6.41 20.96 -0.29
C SER A 117 6.50 21.40 -1.75
N ASP A 118 7.65 21.26 -2.38
CA ASP A 118 7.87 21.56 -3.80
C ASP A 118 7.06 20.64 -4.72
N ALA A 119 6.97 19.36 -4.38
CA ALA A 119 6.13 18.39 -5.08
C ALA A 119 4.65 18.82 -5.08
N ILE A 120 4.15 19.23 -3.92
CA ILE A 120 2.76 19.67 -3.78
C ILE A 120 2.55 21.02 -4.47
N ALA A 121 3.49 21.94 -4.36
CA ALA A 121 3.41 23.24 -5.03
C ALA A 121 3.39 23.09 -6.56
N SER A 122 4.18 22.17 -7.11
CA SER A 122 4.16 21.84 -8.53
C SER A 122 2.80 21.32 -9.00
N LEU A 123 2.18 20.42 -8.22
CA LEU A 123 0.82 19.95 -8.51
C LEU A 123 -0.21 21.07 -8.41
N ALA A 124 -0.11 21.94 -7.38
CA ALA A 124 -1.02 23.06 -7.19
C ALA A 124 -0.93 24.06 -8.35
N SER A 125 0.29 24.33 -8.85
CA SER A 125 0.49 25.17 -10.04
C SER A 125 -0.20 24.58 -11.28
N ALA A 126 -0.06 23.26 -11.51
CA ALA A 126 -0.75 22.59 -12.61
C ALA A 126 -2.30 22.58 -12.44
N ALA A 127 -2.79 22.70 -11.22
CA ALA A 127 -4.21 22.75 -10.90
C ALA A 127 -4.81 24.18 -10.93
N ALA A 128 -4.00 25.21 -11.16
CA ALA A 128 -4.42 26.62 -11.11
C ALA A 128 -5.51 26.96 -12.14
N GLU A 129 -5.57 26.25 -13.27
CA GLU A 129 -6.62 26.42 -14.29
C GLU A 129 -7.94 25.72 -13.93
N GLY A 130 -8.03 25.09 -12.77
CA GLY A 130 -9.26 24.45 -12.27
C GLY A 130 -9.58 23.11 -12.96
N ASP A 131 -8.58 22.43 -13.54
CA ASP A 131 -8.75 21.06 -14.03
C ASP A 131 -9.12 20.12 -12.86
N PRO A 132 -10.26 19.42 -12.93
CA PRO A 132 -10.71 18.56 -11.87
C PRO A 132 -9.73 17.43 -11.53
N ILE A 133 -9.02 16.89 -12.53
CA ILE A 133 -8.06 15.81 -12.30
C ILE A 133 -6.81 16.33 -11.58
N ALA A 134 -6.33 17.51 -11.94
CA ALA A 134 -5.22 18.14 -11.25
C ALA A 134 -5.58 18.49 -9.79
N LEU A 135 -6.76 19.05 -9.54
CA LEU A 135 -7.25 19.34 -8.18
C LEU A 135 -7.40 18.06 -7.34
N ARG A 136 -7.89 16.96 -7.95
CA ARG A 136 -7.92 15.65 -7.29
C ARG A 136 -6.52 15.19 -6.89
N ASP A 137 -5.54 15.36 -7.76
CA ASP A 137 -4.17 14.88 -7.55
C ASP A 137 -3.47 15.67 -6.44
N VAL A 138 -3.68 16.98 -6.36
CA VAL A 138 -3.26 17.81 -5.23
C VAL A 138 -3.87 17.28 -3.94
N ALA A 139 -5.19 17.11 -3.90
CA ALA A 139 -5.90 16.64 -2.69
C ALA A 139 -5.44 15.24 -2.25
N LEU A 140 -5.14 14.34 -3.21
CA LEU A 140 -4.64 13.01 -2.92
C LEU A 140 -3.25 13.06 -2.26
N VAL A 141 -2.31 13.83 -2.81
CA VAL A 141 -0.92 13.88 -2.31
C VAL A 141 -0.87 14.61 -0.97
N GLU A 142 -1.60 15.71 -0.82
CA GLU A 142 -1.76 16.40 0.46
C GLU A 142 -2.30 15.48 1.54
N LEU A 143 -3.39 14.77 1.25
CA LEU A 143 -4.00 13.85 2.22
C LEU A 143 -3.05 12.71 2.60
N LEU A 144 -2.36 12.11 1.62
CA LEU A 144 -1.41 11.01 1.86
C LEU A 144 -0.26 11.47 2.77
N TYR A 145 0.27 12.65 2.53
CA TYR A 145 1.36 13.19 3.36
C TYR A 145 0.88 13.64 4.73
N ALA A 146 -0.23 14.36 4.81
CA ALA A 146 -0.75 14.84 6.09
C ALA A 146 -1.15 13.67 7.02
N SER A 147 -1.85 12.66 6.51
CA SER A 147 -2.44 11.60 7.33
C SER A 147 -1.65 10.29 7.35
N GLY A 148 -0.62 10.15 6.51
CA GLY A 148 0.15 8.93 6.36
C GLY A 148 -0.68 7.71 5.95
N LEU A 149 -1.77 7.88 5.25
CA LEU A 149 -2.61 6.79 4.77
C LEU A 149 -1.85 5.87 3.81
N ARG A 150 -2.23 4.58 3.81
CA ARG A 150 -1.82 3.69 2.71
C ARG A 150 -2.56 4.09 1.45
N ILE A 151 -1.92 3.92 0.29
CA ILE A 151 -2.54 4.27 -1.00
C ILE A 151 -3.89 3.57 -1.20
N SER A 152 -4.01 2.31 -0.77
CA SER A 152 -5.26 1.56 -0.85
C SER A 152 -6.34 2.10 0.08
N GLU A 153 -5.98 2.62 1.24
CA GLU A 153 -6.90 3.28 2.18
C GLU A 153 -7.42 4.57 1.57
N ALA A 154 -6.54 5.41 1.01
CA ALA A 154 -6.96 6.66 0.34
C ALA A 154 -7.87 6.39 -0.87
N CYS A 155 -7.51 5.43 -1.75
CA CYS A 155 -8.36 5.05 -2.89
C CYS A 155 -9.70 4.42 -2.47
N GLY A 156 -9.71 3.75 -1.31
CA GLY A 156 -10.90 3.13 -0.72
C GLY A 156 -11.80 4.07 0.06
N LEU A 157 -11.31 5.26 0.39
CA LEU A 157 -12.01 6.21 1.25
C LEU A 157 -13.34 6.65 0.64
N GLY A 158 -14.41 6.56 1.42
CA GLY A 158 -15.72 7.08 1.03
C GLY A 158 -15.88 8.56 1.37
N LEU A 159 -16.87 9.21 0.77
CA LEU A 159 -17.19 10.62 1.06
C LEU A 159 -17.49 10.86 2.55
N ARG A 160 -18.14 9.90 3.22
CA ARG A 160 -18.47 9.99 4.66
C ARG A 160 -17.26 9.65 5.57
N GLY A 161 -16.12 9.29 5.00
CA GLY A 161 -14.90 8.99 5.75
C GLY A 161 -14.10 10.24 6.13
N VAL A 162 -14.47 11.41 5.64
CA VAL A 162 -13.84 12.70 5.98
C VAL A 162 -14.76 13.48 6.89
N ASP A 163 -14.24 13.87 8.03
CA ASP A 163 -14.90 14.78 8.98
C ASP A 163 -14.21 16.14 8.90
N PHE A 164 -14.86 17.07 8.21
CA PHE A 164 -14.35 18.43 8.01
C PHE A 164 -14.47 19.28 9.27
N GLU A 165 -15.44 19.01 10.14
CA GLU A 165 -15.62 19.75 11.39
C GLU A 165 -14.44 19.48 12.33
N ASN A 166 -14.09 18.21 12.51
CA ASN A 166 -13.00 17.78 13.39
C ASN A 166 -11.65 17.67 12.66
N SER A 167 -11.57 17.97 11.37
CA SER A 167 -10.37 17.85 10.55
C SER A 167 -9.72 16.45 10.67
N THR A 168 -10.53 15.39 10.53
CA THR A 168 -10.08 14.01 10.65
C THR A 168 -10.54 13.14 9.48
N VAL A 169 -9.84 12.02 9.29
CA VAL A 169 -10.17 11.01 8.29
C VAL A 169 -10.30 9.65 8.96
N ARG A 170 -11.43 8.99 8.76
CA ARG A 170 -11.71 7.65 9.25
C ARG A 170 -11.46 6.61 8.18
N VAL A 171 -10.57 5.67 8.45
CA VAL A 171 -10.15 4.63 7.51
C VAL A 171 -10.23 3.23 8.12
N LEU A 172 -10.50 2.27 7.25
CA LEU A 172 -10.47 0.84 7.58
C LEU A 172 -9.06 0.29 7.31
N GLY A 173 -8.41 -0.16 8.37
CA GLY A 173 -7.12 -0.81 8.29
C GLY A 173 -7.21 -2.31 8.02
N LYS A 174 -6.07 -3.02 8.15
CA LYS A 174 -6.02 -4.48 8.03
C LYS A 174 -6.89 -5.14 9.11
N GLY A 175 -7.77 -6.08 8.70
CA GLY A 175 -8.68 -6.81 9.59
C GLY A 175 -9.88 -5.97 10.05
N ASP A 176 -10.38 -5.09 9.18
CA ASP A 176 -11.55 -4.22 9.41
C ASP A 176 -11.46 -3.33 10.68
N LYS A 177 -10.24 -3.08 11.14
CA LYS A 177 -10.03 -2.16 12.26
C LYS A 177 -10.12 -0.72 11.77
N GLU A 178 -11.11 0.02 12.26
CA GLU A 178 -11.21 1.45 12.01
C GLU A 178 -10.15 2.22 12.81
N ARG A 179 -9.60 3.25 12.19
CA ARG A 179 -8.83 4.28 12.89
C ARG A 179 -9.16 5.65 12.32
N THR A 180 -9.11 6.64 13.19
CA THR A 180 -9.23 8.04 12.83
C THR A 180 -7.86 8.69 12.86
N VAL A 181 -7.51 9.44 11.83
CA VAL A 181 -6.24 10.16 11.72
C VAL A 181 -6.52 11.64 11.46
N PRO A 182 -5.75 12.55 12.05
CA PRO A 182 -5.89 13.98 11.76
C PRO A 182 -5.45 14.30 10.34
N MET A 183 -5.97 15.39 9.78
CA MET A 183 -5.50 16.04 8.57
C MET A 183 -5.26 17.51 8.85
N GLY A 184 -4.18 18.06 8.31
CA GLY A 184 -3.87 19.48 8.47
C GLY A 184 -4.74 20.39 7.61
N ALA A 185 -4.67 21.68 7.89
CA ALA A 185 -5.42 22.70 7.15
C ALA A 185 -5.11 22.71 5.64
N PRO A 186 -3.86 22.47 5.15
CA PRO A 186 -3.58 22.35 3.72
C PRO A 186 -4.34 21.21 3.06
N ALA A 187 -4.34 20.00 3.66
CA ALA A 187 -5.06 18.85 3.13
C ALA A 187 -6.58 19.09 3.10
N ARG A 188 -7.13 19.74 4.15
CA ARG A 188 -8.53 20.15 4.17
C ARG A 188 -8.87 21.06 3.01
N ARG A 189 -8.11 22.15 2.80
CA ARG A 189 -8.34 23.09 1.67
C ARG A 189 -8.26 22.40 0.32
N ALA A 190 -7.30 21.50 0.13
CA ALA A 190 -7.16 20.75 -1.11
C ALA A 190 -8.35 19.81 -1.34
N LEU A 191 -8.86 19.16 -0.29
CA LEU A 191 -10.07 18.34 -0.36
C LEU A 191 -11.31 19.15 -0.66
N ASP A 192 -11.48 20.33 -0.06
CA ASP A 192 -12.59 21.26 -0.34
C ASP A 192 -12.58 21.67 -1.82
N ALA A 193 -11.41 22.05 -2.35
CA ALA A 193 -11.25 22.41 -3.77
C ALA A 193 -11.57 21.24 -4.72
N TRP A 194 -11.13 20.03 -4.39
CA TRP A 194 -11.48 18.84 -5.14
C TRP A 194 -12.98 18.55 -5.11
N LEU A 195 -13.60 18.58 -3.93
CA LEU A 195 -15.03 18.27 -3.77
C LEU A 195 -15.92 19.27 -4.51
N ALA A 196 -15.53 20.53 -4.60
CA ALA A 196 -16.24 21.54 -5.37
C ALA A 196 -16.33 21.23 -6.87
N VAL A 197 -15.41 20.45 -7.41
CA VAL A 197 -15.37 20.08 -8.86
C VAL A 197 -15.56 18.59 -9.12
N ARG A 198 -15.67 17.77 -8.08
CA ARG A 198 -15.75 16.31 -8.19
C ARG A 198 -16.89 15.84 -9.08
N ASP A 199 -18.02 16.52 -9.03
CA ASP A 199 -19.20 16.18 -9.83
C ASP A 199 -19.00 16.41 -11.33
N ARG A 200 -17.99 17.19 -11.75
CA ARG A 200 -17.58 17.29 -13.15
C ARG A 200 -16.90 16.03 -13.68
N VAL A 201 -16.43 15.15 -12.77
CA VAL A 201 -15.81 13.86 -13.10
C VAL A 201 -16.77 12.70 -12.86
N ALA A 202 -17.73 12.87 -11.95
CA ALA A 202 -18.72 11.85 -11.64
C ALA A 202 -19.64 11.59 -12.83
N VAL A 203 -20.01 10.33 -13.04
CA VAL A 203 -20.98 9.89 -14.04
C VAL A 203 -22.08 9.05 -13.36
N PRO A 204 -23.24 8.84 -13.99
CA PRO A 204 -24.24 7.92 -13.45
C PRO A 204 -23.63 6.55 -13.10
N GLY A 205 -23.80 6.11 -11.86
CA GLY A 205 -23.18 4.86 -11.36
C GLY A 205 -21.78 5.03 -10.73
N SER A 206 -21.25 6.26 -10.65
CA SER A 206 -20.00 6.51 -9.91
C SER A 206 -20.13 6.05 -8.44
N PRO A 207 -19.13 5.36 -7.88
CA PRO A 207 -19.16 4.91 -6.51
C PRO A 207 -19.06 6.10 -5.53
N PRO A 208 -19.57 5.97 -4.29
CA PRO A 208 -19.50 7.01 -3.27
C PRO A 208 -18.07 7.08 -2.65
N ARG A 209 -17.05 7.07 -3.51
CA ARG A 209 -15.64 7.21 -3.13
C ARG A 209 -15.23 8.68 -3.10
N LEU A 210 -14.33 9.02 -2.19
CA LEU A 210 -13.77 10.38 -2.14
C LEU A 210 -13.05 10.71 -3.45
N PHE A 211 -12.16 9.83 -3.90
CA PHE A 211 -11.38 10.03 -5.13
C PHE A 211 -11.93 9.21 -6.29
N LEU A 212 -12.17 9.87 -7.40
CA LEU A 212 -12.61 9.26 -8.66
C LEU A 212 -11.46 9.24 -9.68
N GLY A 213 -11.45 8.23 -10.53
CA GLY A 213 -10.65 8.20 -11.73
C GLY A 213 -11.27 9.08 -12.83
N ALA A 214 -10.51 9.43 -13.85
CA ALA A 214 -10.94 10.34 -14.92
C ALA A 214 -12.19 9.88 -15.70
N ARG A 215 -12.61 8.62 -15.57
CA ARG A 215 -13.83 8.05 -16.18
C ARG A 215 -14.97 7.86 -15.18
N GLY A 216 -14.93 8.52 -14.02
CA GLY A 216 -15.98 8.47 -13.01
C GLY A 216 -15.98 7.22 -12.12
N GLY A 217 -15.22 6.18 -12.40
CA GLY A 217 -15.01 5.04 -11.50
C GLY A 217 -14.18 5.42 -10.28
N GLY A 218 -14.07 4.55 -9.28
CA GLY A 218 -13.15 4.78 -8.16
C GLY A 218 -11.69 4.90 -8.63
N LEU A 219 -10.90 5.72 -7.96
CA LEU A 219 -9.50 5.91 -8.30
C LEU A 219 -8.71 4.60 -8.13
N ASP A 220 -8.09 4.13 -9.23
CA ASP A 220 -7.25 2.93 -9.22
C ASP A 220 -5.93 3.19 -8.46
N PRO A 221 -5.54 2.32 -7.52
CA PRO A 221 -4.28 2.46 -6.80
C PRO A 221 -3.01 2.53 -7.66
N ARG A 222 -3.03 1.99 -8.89
CA ARG A 222 -1.92 2.11 -9.83
C ARG A 222 -1.82 3.53 -10.39
N VAL A 223 -2.98 4.14 -10.70
CA VAL A 223 -3.05 5.55 -11.11
C VAL A 223 -2.58 6.45 -9.97
N ALA A 224 -3.09 6.24 -8.76
CA ALA A 224 -2.69 6.99 -7.58
C ALA A 224 -1.17 6.90 -7.31
N ARG A 225 -0.55 5.71 -7.49
CA ARG A 225 0.90 5.58 -7.37
C ARG A 225 1.66 6.40 -8.42
N ARG A 226 1.18 6.40 -9.67
CA ARG A 226 1.81 7.22 -10.73
C ARG A 226 1.75 8.71 -10.41
N VAL A 227 0.62 9.18 -9.87
CA VAL A 227 0.45 10.58 -9.42
C VAL A 227 1.50 10.92 -8.35
N VAL A 228 1.63 10.08 -7.31
CA VAL A 228 2.63 10.32 -6.24
C VAL A 228 4.05 10.31 -6.80
N HIS A 229 4.40 9.36 -7.66
CA HIS A 229 5.74 9.32 -8.27
C HIS A 229 6.02 10.54 -9.14
N ALA A 230 5.07 10.97 -9.96
CA ALA A 230 5.22 12.15 -10.80
C ALA A 230 5.39 13.43 -9.95
N ALA A 231 4.57 13.58 -8.91
CA ALA A 231 4.65 14.71 -7.99
C ALA A 231 6.01 14.77 -7.28
N THR A 232 6.43 13.67 -6.67
CA THR A 232 7.69 13.62 -5.92
C THR A 232 8.92 13.76 -6.82
N ALA A 233 8.85 13.31 -8.08
CA ALA A 233 9.90 13.55 -9.07
C ALA A 233 10.04 15.05 -9.41
N ALA A 234 8.91 15.77 -9.54
CA ALA A 234 8.92 17.23 -9.74
C ALA A 234 9.49 17.98 -8.52
N GLY A 235 9.33 17.43 -7.30
CA GLY A 235 9.96 17.97 -6.08
C GLY A 235 11.39 17.47 -5.85
N GLY A 236 12.01 16.82 -6.83
CA GLY A 236 13.41 16.36 -6.75
C GLY A 236 13.63 15.03 -6.02
N ALA A 237 12.54 14.29 -5.70
CA ALA A 237 12.64 12.96 -5.06
C ALA A 237 11.66 12.00 -5.71
N SER A 238 12.10 11.13 -6.62
CA SER A 238 11.21 10.17 -7.29
C SER A 238 10.87 8.98 -6.37
N VAL A 239 9.94 9.18 -5.45
CA VAL A 239 9.56 8.16 -4.45
C VAL A 239 8.09 7.78 -4.53
N GLY A 240 7.79 6.56 -4.08
CA GLY A 240 6.41 6.06 -4.05
C GLY A 240 5.65 6.38 -2.75
N PRO A 241 4.36 6.03 -2.70
CA PRO A 241 3.50 6.33 -1.53
C PRO A 241 4.01 5.78 -0.20
N HIS A 242 4.72 4.67 -0.20
CA HIS A 242 5.27 4.10 1.03
C HIS A 242 6.40 4.96 1.59
N ALA A 243 7.27 5.47 0.72
CA ALA A 243 8.34 6.39 1.14
C ALA A 243 7.77 7.75 1.57
N LEU A 244 6.72 8.26 0.92
CA LEU A 244 6.01 9.48 1.35
C LEU A 244 5.40 9.31 2.76
N ARG A 245 4.79 8.17 3.04
CA ARG A 245 4.30 7.83 4.38
C ARG A 245 5.44 7.71 5.40
N HIS A 246 6.58 7.16 4.99
CA HIS A 246 7.77 7.08 5.85
C HIS A 246 8.35 8.47 6.13
N ALA A 247 8.36 9.36 5.12
CA ALA A 247 8.75 10.75 5.27
C ALA A 247 7.88 11.46 6.31
N MET A 248 6.56 11.36 6.20
CA MET A 248 5.64 11.91 7.20
C MET A 248 5.98 11.44 8.62
N ALA A 249 6.20 10.12 8.82
CA ALA A 249 6.56 9.57 10.12
C ALA A 249 7.89 10.14 10.64
N THR A 250 8.89 10.25 9.77
CA THR A 250 10.21 10.81 10.10
C THR A 250 10.12 12.29 10.45
N HIS A 251 9.34 13.06 9.70
CA HIS A 251 9.15 14.49 9.94
C HIS A 251 8.38 14.75 11.25
N LEU A 252 7.36 13.94 11.56
CA LEU A 252 6.68 14.00 12.85
C LEU A 252 7.65 13.74 14.03
N LEU A 253 8.50 12.72 13.93
CA LEU A 253 9.51 12.44 14.94
C LEU A 253 10.53 13.58 15.07
N ALA A 254 10.99 14.14 13.95
CA ALA A 254 11.89 15.31 13.92
C ALA A 254 11.21 16.55 14.54
N GLY A 255 9.90 16.73 14.36
CA GLY A 255 9.09 17.77 14.96
C GLY A 255 8.77 17.55 16.45
N GLY A 256 9.28 16.47 17.06
CA GLY A 256 9.13 16.19 18.49
C GLY A 256 7.98 15.26 18.88
N ALA A 257 7.28 14.64 17.92
CA ALA A 257 6.28 13.63 18.23
C ALA A 257 6.93 12.38 18.85
N ASP A 258 6.28 11.79 19.86
CA ASP A 258 6.74 10.53 20.42
C ASP A 258 6.48 9.35 19.47
N LEU A 259 7.36 8.34 19.51
CA LEU A 259 7.29 7.18 18.62
C LEU A 259 5.96 6.41 18.72
N ARG A 260 5.36 6.36 19.91
CA ARG A 260 4.10 5.65 20.14
C ARG A 260 2.96 6.34 19.43
N SER A 261 2.85 7.67 19.54
CA SER A 261 1.85 8.47 18.81
C SER A 261 1.98 8.31 17.29
N VAL A 262 3.21 8.31 16.76
CA VAL A 262 3.45 8.06 15.34
C VAL A 262 3.04 6.64 14.93
N GLN A 263 3.31 5.62 15.74
CA GLN A 263 2.85 4.25 15.49
C GLN A 263 1.33 4.12 15.51
N GLU A 264 0.65 4.80 16.42
CA GLU A 264 -0.82 4.85 16.51
C GLU A 264 -1.42 5.53 15.26
N LEU A 265 -0.90 6.68 14.83
CA LEU A 265 -1.31 7.35 13.57
C LEU A 265 -1.16 6.44 12.36
N LEU A 266 -0.05 5.73 12.29
CA LEU A 266 0.22 4.81 11.18
C LEU A 266 -0.59 3.51 11.24
N GLY A 267 -1.17 3.15 12.38
CA GLY A 267 -1.92 1.89 12.53
C GLY A 267 -1.01 0.66 12.38
N HIS A 268 0.13 0.64 13.08
CA HIS A 268 1.01 -0.52 13.15
C HIS A 268 0.44 -1.55 14.13
N ALA A 269 0.14 -2.76 13.65
CA ALA A 269 -0.52 -3.84 14.38
C ALA A 269 0.33 -4.53 15.46
N SER A 270 1.51 -4.01 15.80
CA SER A 270 2.53 -4.72 16.60
C SER A 270 2.73 -4.17 18.02
N VAL A 271 1.70 -3.64 18.65
CA VAL A 271 1.67 -3.61 20.12
C VAL A 271 0.30 -4.10 20.55
N ALA A 272 0.30 -5.26 21.21
CA ALA A 272 -0.90 -5.88 21.72
C ALA A 272 -1.58 -4.94 22.71
N THR A 273 -2.58 -4.22 22.25
CA THR A 273 -3.73 -3.80 23.07
C THR A 273 -4.79 -3.27 22.11
N THR A 274 -5.92 -3.94 22.11
CA THR A 274 -7.19 -3.44 21.58
C THR A 274 -7.64 -2.31 22.51
N GLN A 275 -6.99 -1.15 22.43
CA GLN A 275 -7.52 0.05 23.06
C GLN A 275 -8.65 0.55 22.18
N ARG A 276 -9.86 0.58 22.73
CA ARG A 276 -10.98 1.35 22.18
C ARG A 276 -10.47 2.78 21.99
N TYR A 277 -10.47 3.24 20.74
CA TYR A 277 -10.19 4.66 20.43
C TYR A 277 -11.26 5.49 21.13
N THR A 278 -10.90 6.10 22.23
CA THR A 278 -11.75 7.04 22.96
C THR A 278 -11.52 8.45 22.40
N HIS A 279 -12.48 9.38 22.62
CA HIS A 279 -12.32 10.79 22.25
C HIS A 279 -11.00 11.38 22.75
N VAL A 280 -10.58 11.04 23.96
CA VAL A 280 -9.32 11.47 24.59
C VAL A 280 -8.08 11.05 23.77
N THR A 281 -8.13 9.89 23.10
CA THR A 281 -7.02 9.44 22.25
C THR A 281 -6.92 10.26 20.97
N ASN A 282 -8.06 10.65 20.40
CA ASN A 282 -8.09 11.47 19.18
C ASN A 282 -7.60 12.90 19.44
N GLU A 283 -8.01 13.53 20.53
CA GLU A 283 -7.55 14.86 20.94
C GLU A 283 -6.03 14.89 21.16
N ARG A 284 -5.50 13.87 21.82
CA ARG A 284 -4.04 13.72 22.01
C ARG A 284 -3.31 13.60 20.68
N LEU A 285 -3.81 12.76 19.75
CA LEU A 285 -3.19 12.58 18.44
C LEU A 285 -3.27 13.87 17.59
N GLN A 286 -4.37 14.61 17.70
CA GLN A 286 -4.48 15.93 17.08
C GLN A 286 -3.47 16.92 17.66
N ALA A 287 -3.31 16.98 18.97
CA ALA A 287 -2.35 17.87 19.62
C ALA A 287 -0.91 17.57 19.17
N VAL A 288 -0.53 16.29 19.18
CA VAL A 288 0.80 15.85 18.68
C VAL A 288 0.98 16.20 17.21
N PHE A 289 -0.05 16.01 16.39
CA PHE A 289 -0.02 16.37 14.97
C PHE A 289 0.16 17.89 14.80
N GLN A 290 -0.63 18.70 15.49
CA GLN A 290 -0.55 20.17 15.43
C GLN A 290 0.82 20.70 15.86
N GLN A 291 1.44 20.05 16.84
CA GLN A 291 2.75 20.47 17.33
C GLN A 291 3.90 20.07 16.38
N ALA A 292 3.83 18.90 15.77
CA ALA A 292 4.99 18.25 15.16
C ALA A 292 4.91 18.07 13.63
N HIS A 293 3.72 18.21 13.02
CA HIS A 293 3.61 17.95 11.57
C HIS A 293 3.88 19.22 10.75
N PRO A 294 4.75 19.18 9.71
CA PRO A 294 5.09 20.34 8.89
C PRO A 294 3.91 20.99 8.17
N ARG A 295 2.80 20.25 8.03
CA ARG A 295 1.56 20.72 7.39
C ARG A 295 0.34 20.57 8.32
N ALA A 296 0.50 20.87 9.58
CA ALA A 296 -0.57 20.92 10.55
C ALA A 296 -1.60 22.03 10.26
#